data_c9f254e15f65487e6e2ff658c365db36
#
_entry.id   c9f254e15f65487e6e2ff658c365db36
#
_cell.length_a   1.000
_cell.length_b   1.000
_cell.length_c   1.000
_cell.angle_alpha   90.00
_cell.angle_beta   90.00
_cell.angle_gamma   90.00
#
_symmetry.space_group_name_H-M   'P 1'
#
loop_
_entity.id
_entity.type
_entity.pdbx_description
1 polymer ?
#
loop_
_entity_poly.entity_id
_entity_poly.type
_entity_poly.pdbx_seq_one_letter_code
_entity_poly.pdbx_strand_id
1 'polypeptide(L)'
;MDATVRPLTAADFDAVVALDARIGGAARCGYFEKRLQAAARHPRRHLQLAAATNGALTGFVLARKAGGEYGDPEGAVVLEAFGVDPAARHQGAGRRMLARLEELARERGISALVTQAHWREHGILSFLDAAHFELAPRRILELPVQRLPVDDTDAPPPLVRNLREGDLESLVRIDERITGQDRGDFLKAKVDEALHDSAIQVSLVAEDDGFPVGFAMARVDFGDFGHLGACASLDTIGVDPRFARHGFAGALLGQMIENLAALHVERLETEVAPDALELQRFLQRSGFTPSQRVAFRKALR
;
A
#
# COMPACT_ATOMS: atom_id res chain seq x y z
N MET A 1 -16.34 26.17 18.05
CA MET A 1 -17.35 25.09 17.83
C MET A 1 -16.62 23.79 17.57
N ASP A 2 -17.05 22.71 18.19
CA ASP A 2 -16.35 21.44 18.10
C ASP A 2 -16.67 20.69 16.81
N ALA A 3 -15.63 20.19 16.12
CA ALA A 3 -15.82 19.34 14.96
C ALA A 3 -16.40 17.99 15.37
N THR A 4 -17.47 17.57 14.73
CA THR A 4 -18.06 16.22 14.89
C THR A 4 -17.35 15.24 13.97
N VAL A 5 -16.97 14.06 14.50
CA VAL A 5 -16.36 12.98 13.71
C VAL A 5 -17.41 11.92 13.41
N ARG A 6 -17.55 11.56 12.14
CA ARG A 6 -18.49 10.55 11.64
C ARG A 6 -17.85 9.70 10.54
N PRO A 7 -18.47 8.58 10.13
CA PRO A 7 -18.03 7.87 8.94
C PRO A 7 -18.05 8.78 7.70
N LEU A 8 -17.03 8.65 6.85
CA LEU A 8 -17.01 9.23 5.51
C LEU A 8 -17.77 8.30 4.57
N THR A 9 -18.64 8.83 3.75
CA THR A 9 -19.53 8.07 2.86
C THR A 9 -19.41 8.53 1.42
N ALA A 10 -20.02 7.80 0.49
CA ALA A 10 -20.08 8.19 -0.92
C ALA A 10 -20.75 9.56 -1.14
N ALA A 11 -21.67 9.96 -0.26
CA ALA A 11 -22.31 11.28 -0.32
C ALA A 11 -21.35 12.45 -0.04
N ASP A 12 -20.18 12.17 0.54
CA ASP A 12 -19.16 13.16 0.84
C ASP A 12 -18.16 13.36 -0.33
N PHE A 13 -18.32 12.64 -1.45
CA PHE A 13 -17.33 12.59 -2.52
C PHE A 13 -16.90 13.98 -3.00
N ASP A 14 -17.83 14.83 -3.42
CA ASP A 14 -17.51 16.16 -3.94
C ASP A 14 -16.84 17.03 -2.86
N ALA A 15 -17.31 16.94 -1.63
CA ALA A 15 -16.77 17.72 -0.50
C ALA A 15 -15.34 17.28 -0.14
N VAL A 16 -15.05 15.95 -0.14
CA VAL A 16 -13.72 15.46 0.18
C VAL A 16 -12.72 15.77 -0.93
N VAL A 17 -13.11 15.67 -2.20
CA VAL A 17 -12.27 16.04 -3.35
C VAL A 17 -11.95 17.54 -3.33
N ALA A 18 -12.94 18.38 -3.08
CA ALA A 18 -12.74 19.83 -2.96
C ALA A 18 -11.83 20.18 -1.77
N LEU A 19 -11.96 19.49 -0.64
CA LEU A 19 -11.11 19.68 0.51
C LEU A 19 -9.66 19.24 0.22
N ASP A 20 -9.48 18.10 -0.43
CA ASP A 20 -8.17 17.57 -0.84
C ASP A 20 -7.44 18.55 -1.77
N ALA A 21 -8.14 19.10 -2.76
CA ALA A 21 -7.59 20.12 -3.65
C ALA A 21 -7.12 21.38 -2.91
N ARG A 22 -7.85 21.80 -1.87
CA ARG A 22 -7.41 22.96 -1.04
C ARG A 22 -6.17 22.64 -0.20
N ILE A 23 -5.99 21.37 0.20
CA ILE A 23 -4.85 20.93 1.02
C ILE A 23 -3.61 20.71 0.17
N GLY A 24 -3.76 19.96 -0.94
CA GLY A 24 -2.67 19.45 -1.77
C GLY A 24 -2.44 20.20 -3.08
N GLY A 25 -3.30 21.17 -3.43
CA GLY A 25 -3.21 21.95 -4.67
C GLY A 25 -3.73 21.22 -5.92
N ALA A 26 -4.09 19.93 -5.83
CA ALA A 26 -4.64 19.14 -6.93
C ALA A 26 -5.75 18.21 -6.42
N ALA A 27 -6.81 18.06 -7.22
CA ALA A 27 -7.92 17.17 -6.91
C ALA A 27 -7.60 15.72 -7.31
N ARG A 28 -7.64 14.78 -6.38
CA ARG A 28 -7.42 13.36 -6.61
C ARG A 28 -8.76 12.61 -6.77
N CYS A 29 -9.59 13.02 -7.74
CA CYS A 29 -10.95 12.48 -7.92
C CYS A 29 -10.97 10.95 -8.03
N GLY A 30 -10.17 10.38 -8.93
CA GLY A 30 -10.13 8.93 -9.14
C GLY A 30 -9.64 8.14 -7.91
N TYR A 31 -8.77 8.73 -7.09
CA TYR A 31 -8.35 8.16 -5.82
C TYR A 31 -9.50 8.03 -4.82
N PHE A 32 -10.20 9.14 -4.55
CA PHE A 32 -11.32 9.14 -3.60
C PHE A 32 -12.47 8.28 -4.08
N GLU A 33 -12.78 8.30 -5.38
CA GLU A 33 -13.81 7.45 -5.95
C GLU A 33 -13.54 5.96 -5.68
N LYS A 34 -12.35 5.47 -6.02
CA LYS A 34 -11.94 4.08 -5.77
C LYS A 34 -11.97 3.73 -4.27
N ARG A 35 -11.45 4.60 -3.41
CA ARG A 35 -11.39 4.34 -1.96
C ARG A 35 -12.78 4.30 -1.32
N LEU A 36 -13.69 5.17 -1.73
CA LEU A 36 -15.08 5.16 -1.25
C LEU A 36 -15.84 3.93 -1.76
N GLN A 37 -15.63 3.53 -3.02
CA GLN A 37 -16.21 2.30 -3.58
C GLN A 37 -15.67 1.06 -2.87
N ALA A 38 -14.36 0.95 -2.63
CA ALA A 38 -13.75 -0.15 -1.91
C ALA A 38 -14.28 -0.24 -0.46
N ALA A 39 -14.46 0.89 0.21
CA ALA A 39 -15.06 0.93 1.55
C ALA A 39 -16.52 0.48 1.57
N ALA A 40 -17.30 0.80 0.53
CA ALA A 40 -18.68 0.33 0.41
C ALA A 40 -18.76 -1.19 0.18
N ARG A 41 -17.84 -1.75 -0.62
CA ARG A 41 -17.75 -3.20 -0.87
C ARG A 41 -17.22 -3.99 0.33
N HIS A 42 -16.21 -3.44 1.02
CA HIS A 42 -15.50 -4.12 2.11
C HIS A 42 -15.46 -3.27 3.39
N PRO A 43 -16.62 -2.95 4.04
CA PRO A 43 -16.68 -2.02 5.17
C PRO A 43 -15.91 -2.49 6.41
N ARG A 44 -15.65 -3.80 6.53
CA ARG A 44 -14.82 -4.35 7.61
C ARG A 44 -13.32 -4.10 7.42
N ARG A 45 -12.87 -3.86 6.19
CA ARG A 45 -11.46 -3.63 5.85
C ARG A 45 -11.09 -2.14 5.87
N HIS A 46 -12.05 -1.26 5.61
CA HIS A 46 -11.81 0.18 5.51
C HIS A 46 -12.33 0.92 6.74
N LEU A 47 -11.56 1.91 7.17
CA LEU A 47 -11.89 2.83 8.25
C LEU A 47 -11.80 4.24 7.67
N GLN A 48 -12.93 4.80 7.31
CA GLN A 48 -13.00 6.12 6.68
C GLN A 48 -13.80 7.07 7.56
N LEU A 49 -13.20 8.22 7.90
CA LEU A 49 -13.79 9.20 8.79
C LEU A 49 -13.81 10.59 8.15
N ALA A 50 -14.83 11.35 8.51
CA ALA A 50 -15.00 12.75 8.20
C ALA A 50 -15.07 13.57 9.48
N ALA A 51 -14.41 14.72 9.51
CA ALA A 51 -14.67 15.76 10.50
C ALA A 51 -15.54 16.83 9.85
N ALA A 52 -16.60 17.23 10.52
CA ALA A 52 -17.49 18.29 10.05
C ALA A 52 -17.70 19.37 11.14
N THR A 53 -17.73 20.63 10.72
CA THR A 53 -18.04 21.78 11.58
C THR A 53 -19.18 22.55 10.93
N ASN A 54 -20.27 22.77 11.64
CA ASN A 54 -21.49 23.42 11.12
C ASN A 54 -22.03 22.74 9.83
N GLY A 55 -21.91 21.42 9.72
CA GLY A 55 -22.33 20.65 8.55
C GLY A 55 -21.33 20.65 7.37
N ALA A 56 -20.33 21.49 7.37
CA ALA A 56 -19.29 21.51 6.35
C ALA A 56 -18.14 20.54 6.68
N LEU A 57 -17.65 19.81 5.68
CA LEU A 57 -16.50 18.93 5.81
C LEU A 57 -15.22 19.74 6.05
N THR A 58 -14.56 19.51 7.18
CA THR A 58 -13.33 20.19 7.60
C THR A 58 -12.13 19.25 7.74
N GLY A 59 -12.34 17.95 7.60
CA GLY A 59 -11.25 16.98 7.61
C GLY A 59 -11.71 15.60 7.16
N PHE A 60 -10.75 14.77 6.78
CA PHE A 60 -10.97 13.37 6.40
C PHE A 60 -9.81 12.47 6.81
N VAL A 61 -10.12 11.19 6.99
CA VAL A 61 -9.17 10.09 7.19
C VAL A 61 -9.58 8.95 6.29
N LEU A 62 -8.63 8.43 5.52
CA LEU A 62 -8.76 7.18 4.80
C LEU A 62 -7.73 6.19 5.37
N ALA A 63 -8.23 5.07 5.85
CA ALA A 63 -7.40 4.01 6.40
C ALA A 63 -7.97 2.65 6.06
N ARG A 64 -7.11 1.63 5.98
CA ARG A 64 -7.51 0.26 5.73
C ARG A 64 -6.79 -0.72 6.66
N LYS A 65 -7.41 -1.84 6.94
CA LYS A 65 -6.76 -2.95 7.62
C LYS A 65 -5.75 -3.59 6.66
N ALA A 66 -4.49 -3.61 7.05
CA ALA A 66 -3.44 -4.43 6.45
C ALA A 66 -3.30 -5.72 7.28
N GLY A 67 -3.17 -6.86 6.63
CA GLY A 67 -2.98 -8.13 7.33
C GLY A 67 -1.80 -8.87 6.70
N GLY A 68 -0.70 -9.02 7.45
CA GLY A 68 0.47 -9.73 6.97
C GLY A 68 1.34 -8.97 5.96
N GLU A 69 0.95 -7.77 5.56
CA GLU A 69 1.82 -6.87 4.80
C GLU A 69 3.04 -6.54 5.65
N TYR A 70 4.19 -6.46 5.01
CA TYR A 70 5.45 -6.15 5.68
C TYR A 70 5.89 -7.17 6.76
N GLY A 71 5.32 -8.38 6.73
CA GLY A 71 5.66 -9.44 7.69
C GLY A 71 5.15 -9.19 9.12
N ASP A 72 4.15 -8.33 9.31
CA ASP A 72 3.50 -8.11 10.61
C ASP A 72 2.34 -9.12 10.78
N PRO A 73 2.50 -10.16 11.62
CA PRO A 73 1.48 -11.20 11.80
C PRO A 73 0.23 -10.69 12.51
N GLU A 74 0.32 -9.63 13.30
CA GLU A 74 -0.80 -9.11 14.09
C GLU A 74 -1.75 -8.22 13.29
N GLY A 75 -1.34 -7.80 12.10
CA GLY A 75 -2.06 -6.84 11.30
C GLY A 75 -2.00 -5.42 11.86
N ALA A 76 -2.17 -4.45 10.98
CA ALA A 76 -2.17 -3.04 11.32
C ALA A 76 -3.29 -2.31 10.55
N VAL A 77 -3.60 -1.10 10.95
CA VAL A 77 -4.34 -0.15 10.12
C VAL A 77 -3.33 0.75 9.43
N VAL A 78 -3.33 0.73 8.09
CA VAL A 78 -2.57 1.66 7.27
C VAL A 78 -3.37 2.95 7.13
N LEU A 79 -2.81 4.06 7.58
CA LEU A 79 -3.34 5.40 7.37
C LEU A 79 -2.85 5.90 6.01
N GLU A 80 -3.72 5.86 5.00
CA GLU A 80 -3.39 6.13 3.60
C GLU A 80 -3.51 7.62 3.24
N ALA A 81 -4.51 8.29 3.80
CA ALA A 81 -4.68 9.73 3.60
C ALA A 81 -5.28 10.39 4.85
N PHE A 82 -4.79 11.58 5.13
CA PHE A 82 -5.22 12.38 6.25
C PHE A 82 -5.19 13.86 5.86
N GLY A 83 -6.33 14.53 6.00
CA GLY A 83 -6.44 15.93 5.65
C GLY A 83 -7.28 16.72 6.62
N VAL A 84 -6.83 17.96 6.90
CA VAL A 84 -7.59 18.97 7.66
C VAL A 84 -7.53 20.29 6.90
N ASP A 85 -8.70 20.89 6.70
CA ASP A 85 -8.83 22.20 6.06
C ASP A 85 -7.83 23.18 6.69
N PRO A 86 -7.01 23.88 5.88
CA PRO A 86 -6.07 24.87 6.40
C PRO A 86 -6.71 25.89 7.36
N ALA A 87 -7.95 26.31 7.10
CA ALA A 87 -8.69 27.23 7.94
C ALA A 87 -9.17 26.62 9.28
N ALA A 88 -9.26 25.28 9.36
CA ALA A 88 -9.69 24.54 10.55
C ALA A 88 -8.52 23.85 11.30
N ARG A 89 -7.28 24.10 10.88
CA ARG A 89 -6.09 23.58 11.58
C ARG A 89 -5.99 24.17 12.99
N HIS A 90 -5.29 23.45 13.86
CA HIS A 90 -5.06 23.81 15.26
C HIS A 90 -6.34 23.89 16.14
N GLN A 91 -7.52 23.50 15.59
CA GLN A 91 -8.78 23.46 16.33
C GLN A 91 -9.12 22.04 16.84
N GLY A 92 -8.16 21.11 16.80
CA GLY A 92 -8.28 19.76 17.34
C GLY A 92 -8.98 18.72 16.44
N ALA A 93 -9.47 19.10 15.25
CA ALA A 93 -10.16 18.19 14.32
C ALA A 93 -9.30 16.94 13.98
N GLY A 94 -8.03 17.14 13.63
CA GLY A 94 -7.10 16.06 13.32
C GLY A 94 -6.91 15.09 14.48
N ARG A 95 -6.72 15.61 15.70
CA ARG A 95 -6.57 14.77 16.91
C ARG A 95 -7.84 13.96 17.20
N ARG A 96 -9.02 14.55 17.04
CA ARG A 96 -10.30 13.85 17.22
C ARG A 96 -10.50 12.74 16.20
N MET A 97 -10.20 12.98 14.93
CA MET A 97 -10.27 11.96 13.89
C MET A 97 -9.32 10.80 14.17
N LEU A 98 -8.07 11.10 14.57
CA LEU A 98 -7.10 10.07 14.92
C LEU A 98 -7.54 9.27 16.14
N ALA A 99 -8.02 9.92 17.20
CA ALA A 99 -8.54 9.23 18.38
C ALA A 99 -9.70 8.28 18.03
N ARG A 100 -10.63 8.73 17.18
CA ARG A 100 -11.71 7.85 16.70
C ARG A 100 -11.23 6.70 15.85
N LEU A 101 -10.22 6.92 15.00
CA LEU A 101 -9.59 5.84 14.24
C LEU A 101 -8.93 4.80 15.16
N GLU A 102 -8.24 5.25 16.20
CA GLU A 102 -7.62 4.37 17.20
C GLU A 102 -8.66 3.52 17.96
N GLU A 103 -9.78 4.12 18.35
CA GLU A 103 -10.90 3.41 18.97
C GLU A 103 -11.44 2.32 18.04
N LEU A 104 -11.75 2.67 16.80
CA LEU A 104 -12.24 1.73 15.79
C LEU A 104 -11.25 0.60 15.48
N ALA A 105 -9.95 0.89 15.51
CA ALA A 105 -8.92 -0.11 15.32
C ALA A 105 -8.89 -1.09 16.51
N ARG A 106 -8.94 -0.58 17.75
CA ARG A 106 -9.02 -1.42 18.96
C ARG A 106 -10.31 -2.27 18.99
N GLU A 107 -11.46 -1.70 18.64
CA GLU A 107 -12.73 -2.43 18.51
C GLU A 107 -12.63 -3.62 17.53
N ARG A 108 -11.72 -3.54 16.55
CA ARG A 108 -11.45 -4.60 15.58
C ARG A 108 -10.28 -5.51 15.94
N GLY A 109 -9.73 -5.39 17.14
CA GLY A 109 -8.61 -6.20 17.64
C GLY A 109 -7.28 -5.88 16.96
N ILE A 110 -7.10 -4.66 16.44
CA ILE A 110 -5.88 -4.25 15.76
C ILE A 110 -4.99 -3.49 16.74
N SER A 111 -3.72 -3.88 16.80
CA SER A 111 -2.75 -3.43 17.79
C SER A 111 -1.90 -2.24 17.35
N ALA A 112 -1.94 -1.84 16.07
CA ALA A 112 -1.10 -0.78 15.56
C ALA A 112 -1.72 0.04 14.42
N LEU A 113 -1.34 1.31 14.35
CA LEU A 113 -1.47 2.16 13.17
C LEU A 113 -0.11 2.29 12.49
N VAL A 114 -0.08 2.25 11.17
CA VAL A 114 1.13 2.50 10.37
C VAL A 114 0.84 3.53 9.29
N THR A 115 1.84 4.29 8.92
CA THR A 115 1.77 5.24 7.82
C THR A 115 3.16 5.57 7.31
N GLN A 116 3.24 6.32 6.25
CA GLN A 116 4.48 6.87 5.75
C GLN A 116 4.33 8.35 5.38
N ALA A 117 5.40 9.10 5.49
CA ALA A 117 5.45 10.50 5.10
C ALA A 117 6.79 10.83 4.43
N HIS A 118 6.76 11.77 3.51
CA HIS A 118 7.99 12.30 2.94
C HIS A 118 8.70 13.17 3.99
N TRP A 119 10.01 13.01 4.13
CA TRP A 119 10.78 13.69 5.19
C TRP A 119 10.75 15.23 5.11
N ARG A 120 10.34 15.81 3.96
CA ARG A 120 10.15 17.27 3.79
C ARG A 120 8.76 17.75 4.18
N GLU A 121 7.83 16.86 4.47
CA GLU A 121 6.47 17.24 4.87
C GLU A 121 6.39 17.56 6.38
N HIS A 122 7.06 18.64 6.78
CA HIS A 122 7.23 19.02 8.20
C HIS A 122 5.91 19.11 8.98
N GLY A 123 4.82 19.52 8.32
CA GLY A 123 3.50 19.60 8.96
C GLY A 123 2.95 18.23 9.36
N ILE A 124 3.11 17.24 8.48
CA ILE A 124 2.69 15.85 8.77
C ILE A 124 3.63 15.24 9.81
N LEU A 125 4.94 15.43 9.68
CA LEU A 125 5.92 14.90 10.65
C LEU A 125 5.64 15.45 12.05
N SER A 126 5.41 16.75 12.20
CA SER A 126 5.07 17.35 13.50
C SER A 126 3.74 16.84 14.05
N PHE A 127 2.77 16.55 13.19
CA PHE A 127 1.50 15.96 13.61
C PHE A 127 1.69 14.51 14.08
N LEU A 128 2.47 13.71 13.37
CA LEU A 128 2.74 12.32 13.75
C LEU A 128 3.51 12.24 15.06
N ASP A 129 4.51 13.10 15.27
CA ASP A 129 5.24 13.20 16.53
C ASP A 129 4.31 13.58 17.70
N ALA A 130 3.50 14.64 17.56
CA ALA A 130 2.53 15.05 18.55
C ALA A 130 1.40 14.02 18.80
N ALA A 131 1.22 13.09 17.86
CA ALA A 131 0.31 11.95 17.96
C ALA A 131 0.99 10.68 18.48
N HIS A 132 2.26 10.75 18.87
CA HIS A 132 3.05 9.65 19.42
C HIS A 132 3.25 8.48 18.44
N PHE A 133 3.41 8.80 17.15
CA PHE A 133 3.96 7.84 16.21
C PHE A 133 5.48 7.80 16.35
N GLU A 134 6.03 6.61 16.27
CA GLU A 134 7.47 6.34 16.28
C GLU A 134 7.93 5.91 14.89
N LEU A 135 9.23 5.99 14.62
CA LEU A 135 9.80 5.44 13.40
C LEU A 135 9.58 3.93 13.37
N ALA A 136 8.97 3.43 12.32
CA ALA A 136 8.85 2.00 12.12
C ALA A 136 10.19 1.41 11.68
N PRO A 137 10.57 0.20 12.14
CA PRO A 137 11.76 -0.49 11.67
C PRO A 137 11.51 -1.05 10.24
N ARG A 138 11.30 -0.17 9.28
CA ARG A 138 11.02 -0.47 7.87
C ARG A 138 11.82 0.45 6.97
N ARG A 139 12.29 -0.10 5.86
CA ARG A 139 12.91 0.66 4.79
C ARG A 139 11.95 0.75 3.63
N ILE A 140 11.68 1.96 3.17
CA ILE A 140 10.94 2.20 1.94
C ILE A 140 11.97 2.30 0.82
N LEU A 141 11.82 1.45 -0.19
CA LEU A 141 12.64 1.43 -1.38
C LEU A 141 11.79 1.83 -2.57
N GLU A 142 12.37 2.56 -3.50
CA GLU A 142 11.68 3.02 -4.72
C GLU A 142 12.51 2.75 -5.97
N LEU A 143 11.82 2.48 -7.06
CA LEU A 143 12.37 2.32 -8.38
C LEU A 143 11.60 3.23 -9.34
N PRO A 144 12.25 4.20 -10.02
CA PRO A 144 11.65 4.91 -11.15
C PRO A 144 11.31 3.90 -12.25
N VAL A 145 10.05 3.88 -12.67
CA VAL A 145 9.59 2.96 -13.72
C VAL A 145 10.03 3.50 -15.08
N GLN A 146 10.95 2.78 -15.70
CA GLN A 146 11.46 3.07 -17.04
C GLN A 146 11.47 1.76 -17.81
N ARG A 147 11.28 1.83 -19.13
CA ARG A 147 11.45 0.64 -19.97
C ARG A 147 12.88 0.13 -19.82
N LEU A 148 12.99 -1.14 -19.41
CA LEU A 148 14.30 -1.78 -19.32
C LEU A 148 14.89 -1.95 -20.73
N PRO A 149 16.22 -1.83 -20.90
CA PRO A 149 16.88 -2.25 -22.12
C PRO A 149 16.55 -3.73 -22.38
N VAL A 150 16.30 -4.08 -23.62
CA VAL A 150 16.12 -5.47 -24.01
C VAL A 150 17.44 -6.20 -23.74
N ASP A 151 17.38 -7.20 -22.86
CA ASP A 151 18.55 -8.01 -22.52
C ASP A 151 18.74 -9.03 -23.65
N ASP A 152 19.85 -8.92 -24.40
CA ASP A 152 20.21 -9.80 -25.53
C ASP A 152 20.77 -11.16 -25.04
N THR A 153 20.24 -11.70 -23.97
CA THR A 153 20.64 -13.04 -23.51
C THR A 153 20.03 -14.12 -24.38
N ASP A 154 20.87 -15.04 -24.90
CA ASP A 154 20.48 -16.17 -25.76
C ASP A 154 19.54 -17.19 -25.09
N ALA A 155 19.32 -17.13 -23.76
CA ALA A 155 18.43 -18.04 -23.05
C ALA A 155 17.00 -17.49 -23.04
N PRO A 156 15.99 -18.31 -23.34
CA PRO A 156 14.60 -17.88 -23.25
C PRO A 156 14.29 -17.48 -21.79
N PRO A 157 13.64 -16.30 -21.59
CA PRO A 157 13.30 -15.87 -20.26
C PRO A 157 12.28 -16.85 -19.61
N PRO A 158 12.30 -16.98 -18.28
CA PRO A 158 11.28 -17.76 -17.58
C PRO A 158 9.86 -17.31 -17.96
N LEU A 159 8.94 -18.25 -18.07
CA LEU A 159 7.56 -17.96 -18.40
C LEU A 159 6.89 -17.20 -17.25
N VAL A 160 6.42 -15.98 -17.54
CA VAL A 160 5.68 -15.14 -16.61
C VAL A 160 4.31 -14.81 -17.20
N ARG A 161 3.27 -14.93 -16.39
CA ARG A 161 1.89 -14.62 -16.78
C ARG A 161 1.14 -13.87 -15.68
N ASN A 162 -0.01 -13.34 -16.03
CA ASN A 162 -0.90 -12.72 -15.06
C ASN A 162 -1.38 -13.74 -14.02
N LEU A 163 -1.57 -13.24 -12.79
CA LEU A 163 -2.18 -13.96 -11.67
C LEU A 163 -3.61 -14.39 -12.02
N ARG A 164 -4.00 -15.59 -11.58
CA ARG A 164 -5.34 -16.16 -11.74
C ARG A 164 -5.89 -16.62 -10.39
N GLU A 165 -7.20 -16.71 -10.29
CA GLU A 165 -7.87 -17.16 -9.05
C GLU A 165 -7.41 -18.56 -8.59
N GLY A 166 -7.20 -19.47 -9.53
CA GLY A 166 -6.71 -20.83 -9.25
C GLY A 166 -5.27 -20.94 -8.76
N ASP A 167 -4.51 -19.83 -8.72
CA ASP A 167 -3.11 -19.85 -8.26
C ASP A 167 -2.97 -19.85 -6.74
N LEU A 168 -4.01 -19.43 -6.00
CA LEU A 168 -3.96 -19.18 -4.56
C LEU A 168 -3.30 -20.29 -3.76
N GLU A 169 -3.68 -21.55 -3.98
CA GLU A 169 -3.10 -22.69 -3.23
C GLU A 169 -1.59 -22.84 -3.47
N SER A 170 -1.14 -22.59 -4.70
CA SER A 170 0.27 -22.61 -5.04
C SER A 170 1.04 -21.46 -4.42
N LEU A 171 0.46 -20.26 -4.42
CA LEU A 171 1.04 -19.09 -3.79
C LEU A 171 1.21 -19.29 -2.27
N VAL A 172 0.17 -19.81 -1.59
CA VAL A 172 0.23 -20.10 -0.15
C VAL A 172 1.36 -21.09 0.15
N ARG A 173 1.45 -22.17 -0.63
CA ARG A 173 2.50 -23.18 -0.46
C ARG A 173 3.92 -22.62 -0.70
N ILE A 174 4.08 -21.75 -1.70
CA ILE A 174 5.37 -21.08 -1.98
C ILE A 174 5.73 -20.13 -0.82
N ASP A 175 4.77 -19.32 -0.40
CA ASP A 175 4.97 -18.34 0.67
C ASP A 175 5.31 -19.01 2.01
N GLU A 176 4.63 -20.10 2.35
CA GLU A 176 4.92 -20.90 3.55
C GLU A 176 6.35 -21.45 3.54
N ARG A 177 6.83 -21.91 2.36
CA ARG A 177 8.21 -22.39 2.22
C ARG A 177 9.25 -21.29 2.37
N ILE A 178 8.91 -20.06 1.99
CA ILE A 178 9.80 -18.89 2.11
C ILE A 178 9.81 -18.37 3.54
N THR A 179 8.63 -18.22 4.15
CA THR A 179 8.44 -17.51 5.42
C THR A 179 8.44 -18.44 6.65
N GLY A 180 8.13 -19.72 6.45
CA GLY A 180 7.88 -20.67 7.53
C GLY A 180 6.58 -20.39 8.29
N GLN A 181 5.69 -19.57 7.77
CA GLN A 181 4.45 -19.15 8.41
C GLN A 181 3.26 -19.40 7.49
N ASP A 182 2.12 -19.77 8.06
CA ASP A 182 0.85 -19.78 7.34
C ASP A 182 0.32 -18.34 7.21
N ARG A 183 0.37 -17.81 5.99
CA ARG A 183 -0.17 -16.50 5.62
C ARG A 183 -1.32 -16.63 4.61
N GLY A 184 -2.04 -17.74 4.63
CA GLY A 184 -3.11 -18.04 3.68
C GLY A 184 -4.18 -16.95 3.61
N ASP A 185 -4.64 -16.43 4.76
CA ASP A 185 -5.63 -15.34 4.81
C ASP A 185 -5.10 -14.04 4.19
N PHE A 186 -3.82 -13.73 4.39
CA PHE A 186 -3.17 -12.58 3.76
C PHE A 186 -3.14 -12.73 2.23
N LEU A 187 -2.64 -13.87 1.74
CA LEU A 187 -2.54 -14.11 0.30
C LEU A 187 -3.91 -14.16 -0.37
N LYS A 188 -4.90 -14.79 0.26
CA LYS A 188 -6.28 -14.79 -0.22
C LYS A 188 -6.83 -13.37 -0.36
N ALA A 189 -6.60 -12.54 0.65
CA ALA A 189 -7.01 -11.14 0.62
C ALA A 189 -6.31 -10.35 -0.50
N LYS A 190 -5.01 -10.63 -0.75
CA LYS A 190 -4.24 -9.97 -1.81
C LYS A 190 -4.63 -10.45 -3.21
N VAL A 191 -4.89 -11.73 -3.39
CA VAL A 191 -5.42 -12.28 -4.66
C VAL A 191 -6.78 -11.65 -4.97
N ASP A 192 -7.68 -11.58 -3.98
CA ASP A 192 -8.98 -10.94 -4.13
C ASP A 192 -8.86 -9.45 -4.51
N GLU A 193 -8.00 -8.71 -3.82
CA GLU A 193 -7.69 -7.31 -4.13
C GLU A 193 -7.12 -7.15 -5.56
N ALA A 194 -6.17 -8.00 -5.95
CA ALA A 194 -5.53 -7.95 -7.26
C ALA A 194 -6.49 -8.25 -8.42
N LEU A 195 -7.42 -9.17 -8.22
CA LEU A 195 -8.34 -9.62 -9.27
C LEU A 195 -9.62 -8.79 -9.37
N HIS A 196 -10.12 -8.24 -8.24
CA HIS A 196 -11.44 -7.62 -8.19
C HIS A 196 -11.42 -6.13 -7.83
N ASP A 197 -10.42 -5.65 -7.09
CA ASP A 197 -10.34 -4.26 -6.64
C ASP A 197 -9.30 -3.43 -7.38
N SER A 198 -8.33 -4.07 -8.03
CA SER A 198 -7.34 -3.38 -8.86
C SER A 198 -7.93 -3.00 -10.21
N ALA A 199 -7.87 -1.72 -10.57
CA ALA A 199 -8.26 -1.28 -11.92
C ALA A 199 -7.32 -1.83 -13.01
N ILE A 200 -6.15 -2.30 -12.62
CA ILE A 200 -5.08 -2.75 -13.51
C ILE A 200 -4.43 -3.99 -12.88
N GLN A 201 -4.48 -5.10 -13.58
CA GLN A 201 -3.85 -6.34 -13.13
C GLN A 201 -2.34 -6.29 -13.43
N VAL A 202 -1.56 -6.07 -12.39
CA VAL A 202 -0.09 -6.04 -12.45
C VAL A 202 0.55 -7.17 -11.66
N SER A 203 -0.25 -8.00 -11.01
CA SER A 203 0.22 -9.16 -10.25
C SER A 203 0.50 -10.35 -11.18
N LEU A 204 1.63 -11.00 -10.97
CA LEU A 204 2.23 -11.97 -11.88
C LEU A 204 2.58 -13.28 -11.19
N VAL A 205 2.61 -14.35 -11.98
CA VAL A 205 3.06 -15.70 -11.58
C VAL A 205 4.12 -16.17 -12.56
N ALA A 206 5.22 -16.71 -12.04
CA ALA A 206 6.23 -17.40 -12.84
C ALA A 206 5.97 -18.90 -12.81
N GLU A 207 6.12 -19.56 -13.95
CA GLU A 207 5.89 -20.98 -14.12
C GLU A 207 7.15 -21.71 -14.59
N ASP A 208 7.29 -22.94 -14.13
CA ASP A 208 8.23 -23.93 -14.63
C ASP A 208 7.44 -25.21 -14.93
N ASP A 209 7.57 -25.74 -16.15
CA ASP A 209 6.80 -26.90 -16.62
C ASP A 209 5.27 -26.82 -16.37
N GLY A 210 4.69 -25.60 -16.44
CA GLY A 210 3.27 -25.37 -16.22
C GLY A 210 2.83 -25.28 -14.76
N PHE A 211 3.78 -25.30 -13.81
CA PHE A 211 3.50 -25.17 -12.38
C PHE A 211 4.00 -23.83 -11.83
N PRO A 212 3.20 -23.12 -11.00
CA PRO A 212 3.63 -21.92 -10.31
C PRO A 212 4.86 -22.19 -9.41
N VAL A 213 5.94 -21.45 -9.67
CA VAL A 213 7.20 -21.52 -8.90
C VAL A 213 7.57 -20.20 -8.25
N GLY A 214 6.89 -19.12 -8.62
CA GLY A 214 7.10 -17.80 -8.04
C GLY A 214 5.95 -16.86 -8.34
N PHE A 215 5.87 -15.77 -7.59
CA PHE A 215 4.83 -14.76 -7.77
C PHE A 215 5.34 -13.37 -7.36
N ALA A 216 4.73 -12.34 -7.94
CA ALA A 216 4.90 -10.95 -7.52
C ALA A 216 3.53 -10.27 -7.51
N MET A 217 3.18 -9.63 -6.41
CA MET A 217 1.90 -8.97 -6.25
C MET A 217 2.12 -7.48 -5.99
N ALA A 218 1.49 -6.67 -6.82
CA ALA A 218 1.54 -5.23 -6.72
C ALA A 218 0.16 -4.64 -6.97
N ARG A 219 -0.03 -3.43 -6.49
CA ARG A 219 -1.22 -2.61 -6.76
C ARG A 219 -0.78 -1.25 -7.28
N VAL A 220 -1.58 -0.70 -8.18
CA VAL A 220 -1.36 0.65 -8.70
C VAL A 220 -2.29 1.59 -7.98
N ASP A 221 -1.71 2.56 -7.29
CA ASP A 221 -2.42 3.58 -6.54
C ASP A 221 -2.20 4.96 -7.15
N PHE A 222 -3.26 5.75 -7.16
CA PHE A 222 -3.25 7.12 -7.66
C PHE A 222 -3.55 8.07 -6.51
N GLY A 223 -2.60 8.25 -5.59
CA GLY A 223 -2.79 9.26 -4.57
C GLY A 223 -2.59 8.84 -3.12
N ASP A 224 -2.19 7.59 -2.85
CA ASP A 224 -1.86 7.19 -1.48
C ASP A 224 -0.72 8.04 -0.92
N PHE A 225 -0.78 8.32 0.36
CA PHE A 225 0.23 9.08 1.10
C PHE A 225 0.57 10.45 0.48
N GLY A 226 -0.39 11.08 -0.24
CA GLY A 226 -0.20 12.39 -0.87
C GLY A 226 0.51 12.39 -2.21
N HIS A 227 0.76 11.22 -2.82
CA HIS A 227 1.30 11.16 -4.18
C HIS A 227 0.32 11.76 -5.19
N LEU A 228 0.81 12.59 -6.10
CA LEU A 228 0.02 13.17 -7.20
C LEU A 228 0.14 12.35 -8.49
N GLY A 229 1.26 11.64 -8.68
CA GLY A 229 1.51 10.76 -9.81
C GLY A 229 1.07 9.31 -9.53
N ALA A 230 0.98 8.52 -10.60
CA ALA A 230 0.73 7.09 -10.50
C ALA A 230 1.92 6.38 -9.82
N CYS A 231 1.65 5.68 -8.75
CA CYS A 231 2.63 4.90 -8.00
C CYS A 231 2.13 3.46 -7.87
N ALA A 232 3.02 2.49 -8.07
CA ALA A 232 2.74 1.10 -7.75
C ALA A 232 3.40 0.72 -6.43
N SER A 233 2.72 -0.09 -5.65
CA SER A 233 3.24 -0.70 -4.42
C SER A 233 3.46 -2.18 -4.65
N LEU A 234 4.71 -2.65 -4.58
CA LEU A 234 5.05 -4.07 -4.58
C LEU A 234 4.84 -4.60 -3.16
N ASP A 235 3.73 -5.30 -2.97
CA ASP A 235 3.30 -5.81 -1.66
C ASP A 235 4.04 -7.10 -1.27
N THR A 236 4.35 -7.96 -2.25
CA THR A 236 5.09 -9.21 -2.03
C THR A 236 5.70 -9.73 -3.32
N ILE A 237 6.88 -10.35 -3.20
CA ILE A 237 7.54 -11.10 -4.26
C ILE A 237 8.19 -12.33 -3.64
N GLY A 238 8.00 -13.49 -4.24
CA GLY A 238 8.55 -14.74 -3.74
C GLY A 238 8.77 -15.75 -4.85
N VAL A 239 9.82 -16.57 -4.67
CA VAL A 239 10.14 -17.73 -5.52
C VAL A 239 10.37 -18.93 -4.60
N ASP A 240 9.79 -20.06 -4.94
CA ASP A 240 10.02 -21.31 -4.19
C ASP A 240 11.53 -21.55 -4.03
N PRO A 241 12.03 -21.78 -2.81
CA PRO A 241 13.46 -21.94 -2.56
C PRO A 241 14.14 -23.02 -3.42
N ARG A 242 13.39 -24.03 -3.88
CA ARG A 242 13.87 -25.07 -4.79
C ARG A 242 14.22 -24.56 -6.18
N PHE A 243 13.64 -23.42 -6.58
CA PHE A 243 13.85 -22.74 -7.85
C PHE A 243 14.65 -21.43 -7.68
N ALA A 244 15.29 -21.25 -6.51
CA ALA A 244 16.10 -20.08 -6.27
C ALA A 244 17.28 -19.98 -7.26
N ARG A 245 17.65 -18.75 -7.64
CA ARG A 245 18.77 -18.45 -8.56
C ARG A 245 18.61 -18.94 -10.01
N HIS A 246 17.40 -19.28 -10.43
CA HIS A 246 17.08 -19.62 -11.83
C HIS A 246 16.49 -18.42 -12.61
N GLY A 247 16.60 -17.19 -12.10
CA GLY A 247 16.15 -16.00 -12.81
C GLY A 247 14.67 -15.63 -12.63
N PHE A 248 13.85 -16.48 -12.01
CA PHE A 248 12.40 -16.26 -11.87
C PHE A 248 12.02 -14.94 -11.18
N ALA A 249 12.73 -14.56 -10.10
CA ALA A 249 12.45 -13.29 -9.43
C ALA A 249 12.77 -12.08 -10.32
N GLY A 250 13.85 -12.15 -11.09
CA GLY A 250 14.23 -11.13 -12.07
C GLY A 250 13.20 -11.03 -13.19
N ALA A 251 12.74 -12.16 -13.72
CA ALA A 251 11.71 -12.20 -14.77
C ALA A 251 10.36 -11.63 -14.29
N LEU A 252 9.93 -11.98 -13.08
CA LEU A 252 8.71 -11.42 -12.47
C LEU A 252 8.79 -9.90 -12.33
N LEU A 253 9.91 -9.41 -11.79
CA LEU A 253 10.09 -7.97 -11.59
C LEU A 253 10.25 -7.24 -12.91
N GLY A 254 11.00 -7.78 -13.86
CA GLY A 254 11.18 -7.22 -15.20
C GLY A 254 9.85 -7.07 -15.94
N GLN A 255 9.05 -8.13 -16.01
CA GLN A 255 7.73 -8.09 -16.63
C GLN A 255 6.79 -7.11 -15.91
N MET A 256 6.86 -7.02 -14.58
CA MET A 256 6.08 -6.04 -13.83
C MET A 256 6.46 -4.61 -14.19
N ILE A 257 7.75 -4.30 -14.27
CA ILE A 257 8.25 -2.98 -14.66
C ILE A 257 7.77 -2.62 -16.08
N GLU A 258 7.85 -3.55 -17.03
CA GLU A 258 7.35 -3.34 -18.40
C GLU A 258 5.85 -3.04 -18.42
N ASN A 259 5.05 -3.82 -17.68
CA ASN A 259 3.61 -3.59 -17.56
C ASN A 259 3.31 -2.22 -16.95
N LEU A 260 4.01 -1.83 -15.88
CA LEU A 260 3.86 -0.54 -15.24
C LEU A 260 4.28 0.62 -16.14
N ALA A 261 5.37 0.46 -16.91
CA ALA A 261 5.82 1.47 -17.86
C ALA A 261 4.78 1.68 -19.00
N ALA A 262 4.17 0.60 -19.49
CA ALA A 262 3.09 0.68 -20.49
C ALA A 262 1.85 1.41 -19.96
N LEU A 263 1.64 1.39 -18.64
CA LEU A 263 0.54 2.06 -17.94
C LEU A 263 0.88 3.49 -17.48
N HIS A 264 2.05 3.99 -17.84
CA HIS A 264 2.56 5.30 -17.44
C HIS A 264 2.64 5.47 -15.91
N VAL A 265 2.90 4.39 -15.18
CA VAL A 265 3.20 4.44 -13.76
C VAL A 265 4.62 4.98 -13.61
N GLU A 266 4.79 5.99 -12.78
CA GLU A 266 6.06 6.71 -12.65
C GLU A 266 7.05 5.97 -11.73
N ARG A 267 6.54 5.23 -10.74
CA ARG A 267 7.33 4.69 -9.65
C ARG A 267 6.76 3.39 -9.11
N LEU A 268 7.67 2.48 -8.75
CA LEU A 268 7.36 1.27 -7.99
C LEU A 268 8.01 1.40 -6.60
N GLU A 269 7.22 1.34 -5.55
CA GLU A 269 7.66 1.39 -4.16
C GLU A 269 7.46 0.04 -3.46
N THR A 270 8.27 -0.24 -2.46
CA THR A 270 8.09 -1.39 -1.56
C THR A 270 8.62 -1.07 -0.18
N GLU A 271 8.05 -1.72 0.84
CA GLU A 271 8.58 -1.67 2.20
C GLU A 271 9.22 -3.01 2.57
N VAL A 272 10.41 -2.96 3.14
CA VAL A 272 11.15 -4.14 3.54
C VAL A 272 11.59 -4.06 4.99
N ALA A 273 11.60 -5.20 5.68
CA ALA A 273 12.16 -5.30 7.02
C ALA A 273 13.68 -5.11 6.97
N PRO A 274 14.30 -4.48 7.98
CA PRO A 274 15.75 -4.23 8.00
C PRO A 274 16.60 -5.51 7.99
N ASP A 275 16.05 -6.60 8.50
CA ASP A 275 16.67 -7.93 8.58
C ASP A 275 16.44 -8.79 7.34
N ALA A 276 15.57 -8.41 6.42
CA ALA A 276 15.33 -9.09 5.15
C ALA A 276 16.48 -8.82 4.14
N LEU A 277 17.70 -9.18 4.52
CA LEU A 277 18.92 -8.81 3.80
C LEU A 277 19.01 -9.37 2.37
N GLU A 278 18.49 -10.57 2.14
CA GLU A 278 18.50 -11.19 0.80
C GLU A 278 17.55 -10.44 -0.14
N LEU A 279 16.33 -10.13 0.32
CA LEU A 279 15.36 -9.35 -0.44
C LEU A 279 15.90 -7.94 -0.72
N GLN A 280 16.49 -7.28 0.28
CA GLN A 280 17.10 -5.96 0.08
C GLN A 280 18.21 -5.99 -0.98
N ARG A 281 19.11 -7.00 -0.95
CA ARG A 281 20.16 -7.15 -1.96
C ARG A 281 19.59 -7.41 -3.35
N PHE A 282 18.54 -8.22 -3.45
CA PHE A 282 17.86 -8.47 -4.72
C PHE A 282 17.28 -7.16 -5.27
N LEU A 283 16.49 -6.43 -4.48
CA LEU A 283 15.88 -5.16 -4.90
C LEU A 283 16.92 -4.11 -5.29
N GLN A 284 18.02 -3.98 -4.52
CA GLN A 284 19.10 -3.05 -4.85
C GLN A 284 19.80 -3.40 -6.18
N ARG A 285 20.05 -4.69 -6.45
CA ARG A 285 20.59 -5.15 -7.74
C ARG A 285 19.62 -4.90 -8.90
N SER A 286 18.33 -4.89 -8.62
CA SER A 286 17.26 -4.57 -9.57
C SER A 286 17.05 -3.05 -9.74
N GLY A 287 17.89 -2.20 -9.12
CA GLY A 287 17.85 -0.75 -9.29
C GLY A 287 17.04 0.02 -8.26
N PHE A 288 16.44 -0.65 -7.26
CA PHE A 288 15.77 0.06 -6.18
C PHE A 288 16.76 0.84 -5.33
N THR A 289 16.36 2.04 -4.97
CA THR A 289 17.09 2.95 -4.10
C THR A 289 16.25 3.31 -2.86
N PRO A 290 16.88 3.74 -1.76
CA PRO A 290 16.13 4.24 -0.61
C PRO A 290 15.24 5.41 -0.99
N SER A 291 13.96 5.31 -0.65
CA SER A 291 13.01 6.41 -0.83
C SER A 291 13.28 7.56 0.15
N GLN A 292 12.81 8.73 -0.22
CA GLN A 292 12.77 9.90 0.67
C GLN A 292 11.56 9.88 1.63
N ARG A 293 10.86 8.76 1.71
CA ARG A 293 9.76 8.55 2.65
C ARG A 293 10.23 7.76 3.86
N VAL A 294 9.59 8.01 4.97
CA VAL A 294 9.88 7.40 6.26
C VAL A 294 8.62 6.70 6.77
N ALA A 295 8.78 5.47 7.21
CA ALA A 295 7.70 4.69 7.78
C ALA A 295 7.51 4.99 9.28
N PHE A 296 6.26 5.09 9.70
CA PHE A 296 5.87 5.37 11.08
C PHE A 296 4.91 4.30 11.59
N ARG A 297 5.03 4.03 12.89
CA ARG A 297 4.14 3.10 13.61
C ARG A 297 3.69 3.75 14.92
N LYS A 298 2.44 3.50 15.29
CA LYS A 298 1.91 3.78 16.62
C LYS A 298 1.27 2.53 17.20
N ALA A 299 1.76 2.06 18.33
CA ALA A 299 1.14 0.96 19.06
C ALA A 299 -0.18 1.43 19.71
N LEU A 300 -1.22 0.62 19.61
CA LEU A 300 -2.53 0.85 20.21
C LEU A 300 -2.61 -0.03 21.47
N ARG A 301 -2.31 0.57 22.60
CA ARG A 301 -2.44 -0.09 23.92
C ARG A 301 -3.89 -0.10 24.39
#